data_3b5279a459937590c6034280697b1214
#
_entry.id   3b5279a459937590c6034280697b1214
#
_cell.length_a   1.000
_cell.length_b   1.000
_cell.length_c   1.000
_cell.angle_alpha   90.00
_cell.angle_beta   90.00
_cell.angle_gamma   90.00
#
_symmetry.space_group_name_H-M   'P 1'
#
loop_
_entity.id
_entity.type
_entity.pdbx_description
1 polymer ?
#
loop_
_entity_poly.entity_id
_entity_poly.type
_entity_poly.pdbx_seq_one_letter_code
_entity_poly.pdbx_strand_id
1 'polypeptide(L)'
;MRKVICCALLVVAVRFAHSAENRSKITGIDHVAFYTTSPDVNEHFFSGVLGLQGVIPLEPGQIQRFIVGSQWVSYSPAPDPHARNRMDHVAFTTNDCAALRSYLAAHGIRVPASLSYLKNGSPSFIVNDPEGHRIEFIQPILGKFEITGDPVSHHMIHVGFIVHDRDAEDHFYRDILGFHLYWQGGMQTGKNDWVAMQVPDGTDWVEYMLNVAPNADQHTMGVMNHISLGVKDIKQAQAKLEKNGWKPHGDEKAQMGRDGKWQLNLYDPDFTRIELMEFKPAQKPCCSQFQGKHPSD
;
A
#
# COMPACT_ATOMS: atom_id res chain seq x y z
N MET A 1 58.16 -49.95 27.71
CA MET A 1 57.39 -48.70 28.00
C MET A 1 57.08 -48.00 26.68
N ARG A 2 55.83 -48.13 26.20
CA ARG A 2 55.33 -47.47 24.98
C ARG A 2 54.60 -46.20 25.41
N LYS A 3 55.07 -45.03 24.99
CA LYS A 3 54.42 -43.74 25.19
C LYS A 3 53.33 -43.55 24.13
N VAL A 4 52.08 -43.46 24.56
CA VAL A 4 50.92 -43.12 23.74
C VAL A 4 50.85 -41.56 23.72
N ILE A 5 51.04 -40.98 22.55
CA ILE A 5 50.83 -39.53 22.33
C ILE A 5 49.39 -39.36 21.91
N CYS A 6 48.61 -38.70 22.78
CA CYS A 6 47.22 -38.33 22.52
C CYS A 6 47.23 -36.96 21.79
N CYS A 7 46.95 -36.93 20.47
CA CYS A 7 46.69 -35.70 19.75
C CYS A 7 45.25 -35.24 20.01
N ALA A 8 45.12 -34.17 20.76
CA ALA A 8 43.82 -33.48 20.92
C ALA A 8 43.56 -32.58 19.69
N LEU A 9 42.57 -32.94 18.88
CA LEU A 9 42.06 -32.09 17.80
C LEU A 9 41.21 -30.98 18.41
N LEU A 10 41.73 -29.76 18.35
CA LEU A 10 40.96 -28.55 18.72
C LEU A 10 40.05 -28.20 17.55
N VAL A 11 38.75 -28.50 17.66
CA VAL A 11 37.73 -28.03 16.72
C VAL A 11 37.39 -26.59 17.08
N VAL A 12 37.94 -25.63 16.34
CA VAL A 12 37.55 -24.21 16.44
C VAL A 12 36.21 -24.04 15.72
N ALA A 13 35.14 -24.01 16.47
CA ALA A 13 33.82 -23.63 15.96
C ALA A 13 33.83 -22.13 15.71
N VAL A 14 34.05 -21.71 14.48
CA VAL A 14 33.81 -20.33 14.04
C VAL A 14 32.31 -20.07 14.10
N ARG A 15 31.83 -19.48 15.18
CA ARG A 15 30.49 -18.90 15.26
C ARG A 15 30.51 -17.64 14.41
N PHE A 16 29.95 -17.70 13.20
CA PHE A 16 29.52 -16.48 12.51
C PHE A 16 28.45 -15.86 13.38
N ALA A 17 28.81 -14.82 14.11
CA ALA A 17 27.84 -13.91 14.68
C ALA A 17 27.13 -13.23 13.48
N HIS A 18 25.97 -13.73 13.09
CA HIS A 18 25.03 -12.94 12.35
C HIS A 18 24.65 -11.78 13.29
N SER A 19 25.24 -10.62 13.08
CA SER A 19 24.64 -9.39 13.55
C SER A 19 23.27 -9.39 12.88
N ALA A 20 22.17 -9.42 13.65
CA ALA A 20 20.84 -9.18 13.12
C ALA A 20 20.93 -7.80 12.46
N GLU A 21 21.04 -7.76 11.12
CA GLU A 21 20.99 -6.50 10.40
C GLU A 21 19.64 -5.88 10.72
N ASN A 22 19.69 -4.67 11.28
CA ASN A 22 18.46 -3.92 11.55
C ASN A 22 17.79 -3.64 10.21
N ARG A 23 16.50 -3.95 10.11
CA ARG A 23 15.68 -3.63 8.95
C ARG A 23 15.79 -2.13 8.64
N SER A 24 16.00 -1.78 7.37
CA SER A 24 15.90 -0.39 6.91
C SER A 24 14.49 0.16 7.14
N LYS A 25 14.38 1.46 7.34
CA LYS A 25 13.08 2.10 7.61
C LYS A 25 12.11 1.90 6.45
N ILE A 26 10.83 1.70 6.79
CA ILE A 26 9.70 1.71 5.85
C ILE A 26 8.75 2.79 6.36
N THR A 27 8.70 3.93 5.65
CA THR A 27 8.14 5.18 6.18
C THR A 27 6.74 5.51 5.70
N GLY A 28 6.25 4.84 4.67
CA GLY A 28 4.91 5.07 4.12
C GLY A 28 4.71 4.41 2.77
N ILE A 29 3.54 4.62 2.20
CA ILE A 29 3.25 4.29 0.82
C ILE A 29 3.96 5.32 -0.07
N ASP A 30 4.64 4.85 -1.12
CA ASP A 30 5.21 5.71 -2.15
C ASP A 30 4.20 5.88 -3.30
N HIS A 31 3.69 4.77 -3.82
CA HIS A 31 2.68 4.76 -4.85
C HIS A 31 1.92 3.44 -4.94
N VAL A 32 0.85 3.46 -5.72
CA VAL A 32 0.13 2.25 -6.13
C VAL A 32 -0.05 2.28 -7.65
N ALA A 33 0.21 1.14 -8.28
CA ALA A 33 0.04 0.97 -9.72
C ALA A 33 -1.17 0.07 -10.02
N PHE A 34 -1.95 0.49 -11.00
CA PHE A 34 -3.12 -0.23 -11.49
C PHE A 34 -3.05 -0.45 -13.01
N TYR A 35 -3.92 -1.31 -13.48
CA TYR A 35 -4.23 -1.49 -14.90
C TYR A 35 -5.53 -0.80 -15.25
N THR A 36 -5.61 -0.18 -16.44
CA THR A 36 -6.84 0.42 -16.95
C THR A 36 -7.17 -0.07 -18.35
N THR A 37 -8.47 -0.18 -18.64
CA THR A 37 -9.02 -0.42 -19.99
C THR A 37 -9.55 0.86 -20.62
N SER A 38 -9.62 1.96 -19.86
CA SER A 38 -10.28 3.20 -20.25
C SER A 38 -9.44 4.44 -19.88
N PRO A 39 -8.24 4.64 -20.48
CA PRO A 39 -7.31 5.67 -20.06
C PRO A 39 -7.87 7.10 -20.13
N ASP A 40 -8.65 7.44 -21.16
CA ASP A 40 -9.22 8.79 -21.29
C ASP A 40 -10.25 9.11 -20.20
N VAL A 41 -11.10 8.13 -19.83
CA VAL A 41 -12.08 8.27 -18.75
C VAL A 41 -11.36 8.34 -17.40
N ASN A 42 -10.29 7.56 -17.25
CA ASN A 42 -9.45 7.54 -16.07
C ASN A 42 -8.75 8.90 -15.85
N GLU A 43 -8.19 9.50 -16.92
CA GLU A 43 -7.60 10.84 -16.89
C GLU A 43 -8.63 11.89 -16.42
N HIS A 44 -9.87 11.84 -16.97
CA HIS A 44 -10.93 12.72 -16.54
C HIS A 44 -11.29 12.54 -15.06
N PHE A 45 -11.34 11.30 -14.58
CA PHE A 45 -11.64 11.01 -13.18
C PHE A 45 -10.54 11.56 -12.24
N PHE A 46 -9.27 11.23 -12.50
CA PHE A 46 -8.18 11.63 -11.61
C PHE A 46 -7.85 13.12 -11.72
N SER A 47 -7.73 13.67 -12.93
CA SER A 47 -7.37 15.08 -13.11
C SER A 47 -8.58 15.99 -13.04
N GLY A 48 -9.71 15.62 -13.61
CA GLY A 48 -10.93 16.44 -13.64
C GLY A 48 -11.68 16.41 -12.31
N VAL A 49 -12.05 15.22 -11.84
CA VAL A 49 -12.90 15.05 -10.64
C VAL A 49 -12.10 15.18 -9.36
N LEU A 50 -11.01 14.42 -9.20
CA LEU A 50 -10.16 14.48 -8.00
C LEU A 50 -9.23 15.68 -7.97
N GLY A 51 -9.01 16.36 -9.11
CA GLY A 51 -8.13 17.53 -9.24
C GLY A 51 -6.64 17.19 -9.09
N LEU A 52 -6.26 15.92 -9.28
CA LEU A 52 -4.87 15.48 -9.17
C LEU A 52 -4.08 15.86 -10.43
N GLN A 53 -2.84 16.27 -10.23
CA GLN A 53 -1.97 16.64 -11.34
C GLN A 53 -1.43 15.42 -12.06
N GLY A 54 -1.74 15.29 -13.36
CA GLY A 54 -1.12 14.31 -14.24
C GLY A 54 0.32 14.71 -14.58
N VAL A 55 1.23 13.73 -14.58
CA VAL A 55 2.66 13.93 -14.88
C VAL A 55 3.22 12.75 -15.68
N ILE A 56 4.44 12.92 -16.21
CA ILE A 56 5.12 11.85 -16.97
C ILE A 56 5.36 10.61 -16.09
N PRO A 57 4.96 9.41 -16.54
CA PRO A 57 5.21 8.17 -15.82
C PRO A 57 6.71 7.85 -15.65
N LEU A 58 7.06 7.28 -14.51
CA LEU A 58 8.44 6.92 -14.15
C LEU A 58 8.81 5.48 -14.47
N GLU A 59 7.85 4.58 -14.51
CA GLU A 59 8.07 3.17 -14.75
C GLU A 59 7.83 2.77 -16.21
N PRO A 60 8.48 1.71 -16.69
CA PRO A 60 8.22 1.16 -18.02
C PRO A 60 6.76 0.66 -18.14
N GLY A 61 6.13 0.94 -19.25
CA GLY A 61 4.77 0.47 -19.55
C GLY A 61 3.64 1.32 -18.98
N GLN A 62 3.89 2.17 -17.97
CA GLN A 62 2.90 3.10 -17.46
C GLN A 62 2.56 4.17 -18.51
N ILE A 63 1.29 4.53 -18.60
CA ILE A 63 0.76 5.55 -19.52
C ILE A 63 0.25 6.80 -18.78
N GLN A 64 -0.11 6.65 -17.49
CA GLN A 64 -0.64 7.74 -16.66
C GLN A 64 0.00 7.70 -15.27
N ARG A 65 0.19 8.89 -14.68
CA ARG A 65 0.63 9.07 -13.30
C ARG A 65 0.03 10.34 -12.72
N PHE A 66 -0.65 10.23 -11.59
CA PHE A 66 -1.34 11.32 -10.89
C PHE A 66 -0.73 11.53 -9.51
N ILE A 67 -0.35 12.77 -9.20
CA ILE A 67 0.36 13.14 -7.97
C ILE A 67 -0.63 13.34 -6.81
N VAL A 68 -0.32 12.72 -5.66
CA VAL A 68 -1.01 12.85 -4.38
C VAL A 68 0.01 13.30 -3.33
N GLY A 69 0.27 14.60 -3.22
CA GLY A 69 1.34 15.11 -2.36
C GLY A 69 2.73 14.67 -2.80
N SER A 70 3.42 13.89 -1.98
CA SER A 70 4.70 13.26 -2.33
C SER A 70 4.56 11.87 -2.95
N GLN A 71 3.33 11.35 -3.01
CA GLN A 71 2.97 10.03 -3.49
C GLN A 71 2.32 10.13 -4.88
N TRP A 72 2.01 8.99 -5.52
CA TRP A 72 1.24 8.98 -6.77
C TRP A 72 0.46 7.70 -6.99
N VAL A 73 -0.51 7.78 -7.88
CA VAL A 73 -1.19 6.63 -8.48
C VAL A 73 -0.77 6.55 -9.93
N SER A 74 -0.47 5.36 -10.43
CA SER A 74 -0.09 5.16 -11.83
C SER A 74 -0.93 4.08 -12.50
N TYR A 75 -1.03 4.18 -13.82
CA TYR A 75 -1.80 3.26 -14.63
C TYR A 75 -1.01 2.77 -15.84
N SER A 76 -1.15 1.47 -16.12
CA SER A 76 -0.69 0.81 -17.33
C SER A 76 -1.89 0.26 -18.11
N PRO A 77 -1.79 0.05 -19.43
CA PRO A 77 -2.82 -0.68 -20.17
C PRO A 77 -2.98 -2.08 -19.57
N ALA A 78 -4.23 -2.52 -19.42
CA ALA A 78 -4.51 -3.86 -18.90
C ALA A 78 -3.97 -4.93 -19.86
N PRO A 79 -3.05 -5.83 -19.43
CA PRO A 79 -2.54 -6.91 -20.26
C PRO A 79 -3.65 -7.88 -20.70
N ASP A 80 -4.62 -8.09 -19.83
CA ASP A 80 -5.87 -8.79 -20.09
C ASP A 80 -7.03 -7.87 -19.72
N PRO A 81 -7.84 -7.40 -20.69
CA PRO A 81 -8.98 -6.54 -20.42
C PRO A 81 -10.07 -7.22 -19.57
N HIS A 82 -10.06 -8.54 -19.46
CA HIS A 82 -11.00 -9.32 -18.66
C HIS A 82 -10.44 -9.71 -17.28
N ALA A 83 -9.19 -9.33 -16.95
CA ALA A 83 -8.64 -9.56 -15.63
C ALA A 83 -9.50 -8.89 -14.57
N ARG A 84 -9.87 -9.63 -13.53
CA ARG A 84 -10.74 -9.15 -12.46
C ARG A 84 -10.02 -8.22 -11.49
N ASN A 85 -8.75 -8.52 -11.18
CA ASN A 85 -7.90 -7.67 -10.35
C ASN A 85 -7.18 -6.64 -11.23
N ARG A 86 -7.32 -5.37 -10.87
CA ARG A 86 -6.66 -4.25 -11.55
C ARG A 86 -5.41 -3.73 -10.84
N MET A 87 -5.18 -4.14 -9.60
CA MET A 87 -3.97 -3.75 -8.87
C MET A 87 -2.75 -4.49 -9.43
N ASP A 88 -1.75 -3.73 -9.88
CA ASP A 88 -0.46 -4.29 -10.35
C ASP A 88 0.50 -4.46 -9.17
N HIS A 89 0.79 -3.38 -8.44
CA HIS A 89 1.65 -3.42 -7.27
C HIS A 89 1.41 -2.26 -6.31
N VAL A 90 1.93 -2.45 -5.10
CA VAL A 90 2.02 -1.41 -4.06
C VAL A 90 3.48 -1.13 -3.77
N ALA A 91 3.87 0.13 -3.72
CA ALA A 91 5.23 0.55 -3.42
C ALA A 91 5.32 1.23 -2.05
N PHE A 92 6.32 0.85 -1.26
CA PHE A 92 6.65 1.46 0.03
C PHE A 92 7.97 2.20 -0.02
N THR A 93 8.00 3.37 0.60
CA THR A 93 9.22 4.17 0.75
C THR A 93 10.16 3.54 1.77
N THR A 94 11.42 3.32 1.38
CA THR A 94 12.50 2.95 2.29
C THR A 94 13.65 3.96 2.21
N ASN A 95 14.44 4.04 3.28
CA ASN A 95 15.63 4.90 3.29
C ASN A 95 16.88 4.21 2.70
N ASP A 96 16.87 2.89 2.50
CA ASP A 96 17.97 2.12 1.91
C ASP A 96 17.45 0.82 1.27
N CYS A 97 17.27 0.84 -0.06
CA CYS A 97 16.84 -0.32 -0.84
C CYS A 97 17.83 -1.49 -0.79
N ALA A 98 19.13 -1.20 -0.81
CA ALA A 98 20.13 -2.26 -0.85
C ALA A 98 20.19 -3.03 0.47
N ALA A 99 20.19 -2.31 1.60
CA ALA A 99 20.14 -2.92 2.93
C ALA A 99 18.80 -3.65 3.17
N LEU A 100 17.66 -3.08 2.78
CA LEU A 100 16.36 -3.75 2.92
C LEU A 100 16.29 -5.04 2.09
N ARG A 101 16.79 -5.03 0.85
CA ARG A 101 16.85 -6.23 0.01
C ARG A 101 17.70 -7.32 0.65
N SER A 102 18.86 -6.96 1.21
CA SER A 102 19.75 -7.92 1.90
C SER A 102 19.07 -8.48 3.17
N TYR A 103 18.41 -7.61 3.93
CA TYR A 103 17.65 -8.01 5.11
C TYR A 103 16.54 -9.03 4.75
N LEU A 104 15.75 -8.77 3.71
CA LEU A 104 14.67 -9.67 3.27
C LEU A 104 15.22 -11.01 2.79
N ALA A 105 16.34 -11.01 2.05
CA ALA A 105 17.02 -12.24 1.63
C ALA A 105 17.48 -13.08 2.84
N ALA A 106 18.03 -12.43 3.88
CA ALA A 106 18.45 -13.09 5.13
C ALA A 106 17.27 -13.69 5.92
N HIS A 107 16.04 -13.15 5.72
CA HIS A 107 14.79 -13.66 6.31
C HIS A 107 14.05 -14.64 5.39
N GLY A 108 14.71 -15.15 4.35
CA GLY A 108 14.14 -16.19 3.48
C GLY A 108 13.19 -15.67 2.39
N ILE A 109 13.06 -14.36 2.22
CA ILE A 109 12.25 -13.79 1.15
C ILE A 109 13.03 -13.83 -0.16
N ARG A 110 12.36 -14.28 -1.23
CA ARG A 110 12.96 -14.28 -2.56
C ARG A 110 13.04 -12.85 -3.09
N VAL A 111 14.26 -12.36 -3.25
CA VAL A 111 14.55 -11.01 -3.76
C VAL A 111 15.20 -11.08 -5.15
N PRO A 112 15.09 -10.02 -5.98
CA PRO A 112 15.81 -9.95 -7.25
C PRO A 112 17.34 -9.89 -7.04
N ALA A 113 18.12 -10.31 -8.03
CA ALA A 113 19.57 -10.32 -7.97
C ALA A 113 20.19 -8.92 -7.84
N SER A 114 19.55 -7.91 -8.42
CA SER A 114 19.98 -6.50 -8.41
C SER A 114 18.80 -5.56 -8.18
N LEU A 115 19.09 -4.32 -7.81
CA LEU A 115 18.12 -3.24 -7.82
C LEU A 115 17.76 -2.85 -9.25
N SER A 116 16.53 -2.39 -9.42
CA SER A 116 16.03 -1.66 -10.59
C SER A 116 16.11 -0.16 -10.31
N TYR A 117 15.95 0.65 -11.35
CA TYR A 117 15.94 2.12 -11.22
C TYR A 117 14.79 2.70 -12.01
N LEU A 118 14.01 3.57 -11.39
CA LEU A 118 13.02 4.36 -12.09
C LEU A 118 13.70 5.36 -13.04
N LYS A 119 12.94 5.95 -13.98
CA LYS A 119 13.48 6.96 -14.93
C LYS A 119 14.14 8.17 -14.26
N ASN A 120 13.76 8.52 -13.03
CA ASN A 120 14.39 9.58 -12.23
C ASN A 120 15.64 9.12 -11.47
N GLY A 121 16.03 7.85 -11.61
CA GLY A 121 17.21 7.26 -10.94
C GLY A 121 16.92 6.70 -9.55
N SER A 122 15.69 6.75 -9.04
CA SER A 122 15.34 6.15 -7.73
C SER A 122 15.54 4.64 -7.77
N PRO A 123 16.38 4.06 -6.90
CA PRO A 123 16.54 2.61 -6.80
C PRO A 123 15.30 1.97 -6.20
N SER A 124 14.94 0.81 -6.72
CA SER A 124 13.80 0.02 -6.26
C SER A 124 14.03 -1.48 -6.44
N PHE A 125 13.19 -2.29 -5.81
CA PHE A 125 13.07 -3.72 -6.07
C PHE A 125 11.69 -4.23 -5.69
N ILE A 126 11.25 -5.30 -6.37
CA ILE A 126 9.94 -5.91 -6.12
C ILE A 126 10.16 -7.30 -5.50
N VAL A 127 9.32 -7.63 -4.53
CA VAL A 127 9.13 -8.98 -3.98
C VAL A 127 7.65 -9.33 -4.08
N ASN A 128 7.31 -10.61 -3.90
CA ASN A 128 5.93 -11.02 -3.71
C ASN A 128 5.72 -11.32 -2.23
N ASP A 129 4.56 -10.91 -1.70
CA ASP A 129 4.08 -11.37 -0.42
C ASP A 129 3.62 -12.85 -0.51
N PRO A 130 3.18 -13.47 0.59
CA PRO A 130 2.75 -14.88 0.59
C PRO A 130 1.60 -15.20 -0.38
N GLU A 131 0.69 -14.28 -0.65
CA GLU A 131 -0.43 -14.47 -1.59
C GLU A 131 -0.11 -14.03 -3.02
N GLY A 132 1.10 -13.53 -3.26
CA GLY A 132 1.59 -13.15 -4.59
C GLY A 132 1.32 -11.70 -4.98
N HIS A 133 0.87 -10.84 -4.06
CA HIS A 133 0.83 -9.41 -4.34
C HIS A 133 2.26 -8.90 -4.57
N ARG A 134 2.41 -8.06 -5.57
CA ARG A 134 3.70 -7.46 -5.90
C ARG A 134 3.93 -6.26 -4.99
N ILE A 135 4.98 -6.34 -4.19
CA ILE A 135 5.36 -5.30 -3.23
C ILE A 135 6.69 -4.71 -3.66
N GLU A 136 6.67 -3.44 -4.04
CA GLU A 136 7.87 -2.68 -4.38
C GLU A 136 8.40 -1.94 -3.14
N PHE A 137 9.70 -1.90 -3.00
CA PHE A 137 10.38 -0.99 -2.09
C PHE A 137 11.19 -0.01 -2.90
N ILE A 138 11.00 1.28 -2.66
CA ILE A 138 11.63 2.35 -3.39
C ILE A 138 12.36 3.29 -2.42
N GLN A 139 13.57 3.70 -2.80
CA GLN A 139 14.31 4.77 -2.12
C GLN A 139 14.21 6.04 -2.97
N PRO A 140 13.30 6.98 -2.65
CA PRO A 140 13.09 8.15 -3.46
C PRO A 140 14.34 9.01 -3.52
N ILE A 141 14.72 9.48 -4.70
CA ILE A 141 15.64 10.60 -4.83
C ILE A 141 14.86 11.86 -4.49
N LEU A 142 15.34 12.58 -3.49
CA LEU A 142 14.69 13.80 -3.00
C LEU A 142 14.49 14.81 -4.12
N GLY A 143 13.28 14.96 -4.59
CA GLY A 143 12.78 15.99 -5.48
C GLY A 143 11.44 16.45 -4.96
N LYS A 144 11.24 17.75 -4.78
CA LYS A 144 9.91 18.26 -4.47
C LYS A 144 9.12 18.30 -5.78
N PHE A 145 7.98 17.59 -5.83
CA PHE A 145 6.99 17.87 -6.85
C PHE A 145 6.36 19.23 -6.54
N GLU A 146 6.39 20.14 -7.50
CA GLU A 146 5.60 21.34 -7.40
C GLU A 146 4.15 20.96 -7.76
N ILE A 147 3.31 20.85 -6.74
CA ILE A 147 1.90 20.53 -6.94
C ILE A 147 1.21 21.78 -7.43
N THR A 148 0.71 21.72 -8.65
CA THR A 148 -0.13 22.77 -9.23
C THR A 148 -1.59 22.33 -9.14
N GLY A 149 -2.49 23.26 -8.84
CA GLY A 149 -3.92 22.98 -8.73
C GLY A 149 -4.42 22.86 -7.29
N ASP A 150 -5.62 22.37 -7.16
CA ASP A 150 -6.35 22.26 -5.89
C ASP A 150 -6.94 20.83 -5.78
N PRO A 151 -6.10 19.81 -5.51
CA PRO A 151 -6.56 18.43 -5.42
C PRO A 151 -7.43 18.19 -4.18
N VAL A 152 -8.28 17.17 -4.23
CA VAL A 152 -9.14 16.79 -3.11
C VAL A 152 -8.36 16.26 -1.91
N SER A 153 -7.17 15.72 -2.15
CA SER A 153 -6.28 15.17 -1.13
C SER A 153 -4.81 15.35 -1.53
N HIS A 154 -3.94 15.39 -0.52
CA HIS A 154 -2.49 15.42 -0.66
C HIS A 154 -1.80 14.21 -0.03
N HIS A 155 -2.56 13.22 0.46
CA HIS A 155 -1.98 12.08 1.15
C HIS A 155 -2.78 10.79 0.91
N MET A 156 -2.14 9.78 0.34
CA MET A 156 -2.67 8.42 0.26
C MET A 156 -2.36 7.72 1.58
N ILE A 157 -3.38 7.47 2.39
CA ILE A 157 -3.21 6.98 3.77
C ILE A 157 -3.25 5.47 3.87
N HIS A 158 -3.91 4.77 2.93
CA HIS A 158 -3.84 3.31 2.89
C HIS A 158 -4.07 2.73 1.50
N VAL A 159 -3.67 1.49 1.38
CA VAL A 159 -4.00 0.59 0.28
C VAL A 159 -4.67 -0.65 0.87
N GLY A 160 -5.79 -1.05 0.32
CA GLY A 160 -6.47 -2.30 0.67
C GLY A 160 -6.25 -3.36 -0.42
N PHE A 161 -6.08 -4.60 -0.01
CA PHE A 161 -6.06 -5.75 -0.91
C PHE A 161 -6.60 -7.01 -0.22
N ILE A 162 -7.10 -7.94 -1.05
CA ILE A 162 -7.73 -9.17 -0.57
C ILE A 162 -6.67 -10.08 0.05
N VAL A 163 -6.98 -10.61 1.24
CA VAL A 163 -6.14 -11.56 1.96
C VAL A 163 -6.98 -12.78 2.36
N HIS A 164 -6.52 -13.98 2.00
CA HIS A 164 -7.16 -15.25 2.34
C HIS A 164 -6.45 -15.98 3.47
N ASP A 165 -5.10 -15.90 3.52
CA ASP A 165 -4.27 -16.48 4.58
C ASP A 165 -3.66 -15.37 5.45
N ARG A 166 -4.44 -14.92 6.43
CA ARG A 166 -4.01 -13.85 7.35
C ARG A 166 -2.74 -14.21 8.10
N ASP A 167 -2.55 -15.44 8.50
CA ASP A 167 -1.39 -15.84 9.32
C ASP A 167 -0.10 -15.76 8.51
N ALA A 168 -0.14 -16.15 7.22
CA ALA A 168 0.98 -15.98 6.31
C ALA A 168 1.31 -14.50 6.06
N GLU A 169 0.29 -13.65 5.84
CA GLU A 169 0.46 -12.22 5.64
C GLU A 169 0.95 -11.51 6.92
N ASP A 170 0.42 -11.87 8.09
CA ASP A 170 0.92 -11.37 9.38
C ASP A 170 2.39 -11.74 9.60
N HIS A 171 2.83 -12.93 9.19
CA HIS A 171 4.25 -13.31 9.24
C HIS A 171 5.10 -12.42 8.34
N PHE A 172 4.66 -12.12 7.13
CA PHE A 172 5.40 -11.27 6.20
C PHE A 172 5.39 -9.79 6.65
N TYR A 173 4.22 -9.21 6.85
CA TYR A 173 4.11 -7.78 7.17
C TYR A 173 4.51 -7.47 8.61
N ARG A 174 4.04 -8.25 9.60
CA ARG A 174 4.31 -7.96 11.01
C ARG A 174 5.67 -8.48 11.46
N ASP A 175 5.96 -9.77 11.23
CA ASP A 175 7.12 -10.41 11.87
C ASP A 175 8.42 -10.11 11.09
N ILE A 176 8.36 -10.00 9.76
CA ILE A 176 9.53 -9.71 8.91
C ILE A 176 9.64 -8.19 8.68
N LEU A 177 8.61 -7.53 8.14
CA LEU A 177 8.66 -6.12 7.80
C LEU A 177 8.45 -5.17 8.99
N GLY A 178 7.92 -5.65 10.12
CA GLY A 178 7.73 -4.88 11.35
C GLY A 178 6.49 -3.98 11.34
N PHE A 179 5.54 -4.19 10.44
CA PHE A 179 4.23 -3.52 10.49
C PHE A 179 3.51 -3.88 11.79
N HIS A 180 2.63 -3.03 12.26
CA HIS A 180 1.90 -3.27 13.49
C HIS A 180 0.41 -2.99 13.31
N LEU A 181 -0.40 -3.67 14.11
CA LEU A 181 -1.84 -3.48 14.07
C LEU A 181 -2.18 -2.02 14.37
N TYR A 182 -2.94 -1.39 13.47
CA TYR A 182 -3.49 -0.04 13.66
C TYR A 182 -4.94 -0.11 14.13
N TRP A 183 -5.77 -0.87 13.42
CA TRP A 183 -7.16 -1.14 13.74
C TRP A 183 -7.62 -2.43 13.09
N GLN A 184 -8.62 -3.09 13.67
CA GLN A 184 -9.32 -4.19 13.03
C GLN A 184 -10.79 -4.21 13.39
N GLY A 185 -11.63 -4.66 12.46
CA GLY A 185 -13.06 -4.77 12.66
C GLY A 185 -13.78 -5.46 11.53
N GLY A 186 -15.10 -5.47 11.59
CA GLY A 186 -15.93 -6.09 10.58
C GLY A 186 -17.36 -5.55 10.58
N MET A 187 -18.15 -5.98 9.60
CA MET A 187 -19.55 -5.63 9.48
C MET A 187 -20.36 -6.07 10.71
N GLN A 188 -20.00 -7.22 11.26
CA GLN A 188 -20.61 -7.76 12.49
C GLN A 188 -19.64 -7.65 13.65
N THR A 189 -20.14 -7.27 14.83
CA THR A 189 -19.34 -7.24 16.06
C THR A 189 -18.78 -8.64 16.35
N GLY A 190 -17.46 -8.71 16.63
CA GLY A 190 -16.75 -9.96 16.89
C GLY A 190 -16.25 -10.70 15.64
N LYS A 191 -16.48 -10.16 14.44
CA LYS A 191 -15.85 -10.62 13.20
C LYS A 191 -14.85 -9.60 12.71
N ASN A 192 -13.79 -10.06 12.06
CA ASN A 192 -12.82 -9.22 11.37
C ASN A 192 -12.99 -9.44 9.87
N ASP A 193 -13.46 -8.39 9.18
CA ASP A 193 -13.48 -8.33 7.73
C ASP A 193 -12.36 -7.42 7.22
N TRP A 194 -11.79 -6.57 8.10
CA TRP A 194 -10.74 -5.61 7.83
C TRP A 194 -9.67 -5.62 8.91
N VAL A 195 -8.40 -5.59 8.50
CA VAL A 195 -7.25 -5.48 9.39
C VAL A 195 -6.28 -4.44 8.82
N ALA A 196 -6.16 -3.32 9.49
CA ALA A 196 -5.23 -2.25 9.13
C ALA A 196 -3.88 -2.47 9.81
N MET A 197 -2.83 -2.73 9.01
CA MET A 197 -1.46 -2.94 9.44
C MET A 197 -0.62 -1.71 9.07
N GLN A 198 -0.25 -0.91 10.06
CA GLN A 198 0.48 0.34 9.88
C GLN A 198 1.96 0.08 9.60
N VAL A 199 2.55 0.84 8.69
CA VAL A 199 4.00 0.79 8.41
C VAL A 199 4.79 1.08 9.69
N PRO A 200 5.97 0.46 9.86
CA PRO A 200 6.68 0.54 11.14
C PRO A 200 7.27 1.91 11.48
N ASP A 201 7.58 2.71 10.47
CA ASP A 201 8.29 3.99 10.64
C ASP A 201 7.48 5.20 10.13
N GLY A 202 6.15 5.03 10.00
CA GLY A 202 5.24 6.07 9.49
C GLY A 202 3.81 5.91 9.98
N THR A 203 2.86 6.46 9.22
CA THR A 203 1.44 6.47 9.60
C THR A 203 0.50 5.84 8.58
N ASP A 204 0.97 5.52 7.39
CA ASP A 204 0.19 4.85 6.36
C ASP A 204 0.03 3.37 6.69
N TRP A 205 -0.97 2.71 6.11
CA TRP A 205 -1.19 1.29 6.39
C TRP A 205 -1.62 0.49 5.16
N VAL A 206 -1.43 -0.82 5.22
CA VAL A 206 -2.14 -1.77 4.37
C VAL A 206 -3.40 -2.22 5.08
N GLU A 207 -4.48 -2.41 4.33
CA GLU A 207 -5.72 -2.96 4.84
C GLU A 207 -5.97 -4.34 4.23
N TYR A 208 -5.92 -5.39 5.06
CA TYR A 208 -6.33 -6.72 4.65
C TYR A 208 -7.84 -6.76 4.52
N MET A 209 -8.33 -7.08 3.33
CA MET A 209 -9.73 -7.31 3.02
C MET A 209 -10.00 -8.82 3.14
N LEU A 210 -10.54 -9.23 4.29
CA LEU A 210 -10.74 -10.63 4.63
C LEU A 210 -12.13 -11.14 4.16
N ASN A 211 -12.31 -12.46 4.17
CA ASN A 211 -13.60 -13.12 3.89
C ASN A 211 -14.14 -12.88 2.47
N VAL A 212 -13.30 -12.51 1.53
CA VAL A 212 -13.67 -12.36 0.12
C VAL A 212 -13.60 -13.72 -0.58
N ALA A 213 -14.61 -14.02 -1.40
CA ALA A 213 -14.63 -15.29 -2.14
C ALA A 213 -13.49 -15.34 -3.18
N PRO A 214 -12.77 -16.47 -3.32
CA PRO A 214 -11.66 -16.59 -4.27
C PRO A 214 -12.06 -16.36 -5.75
N ASN A 215 -13.34 -16.56 -6.07
CA ASN A 215 -13.92 -16.35 -7.40
C ASN A 215 -14.73 -15.05 -7.51
N ALA A 216 -14.48 -14.07 -6.65
CA ALA A 216 -15.12 -12.76 -6.68
C ALA A 216 -15.07 -12.14 -8.09
N ASP A 217 -16.12 -11.43 -8.49
CA ASP A 217 -16.20 -10.74 -9.77
C ASP A 217 -15.30 -9.48 -9.82
N GLN A 218 -15.20 -8.86 -10.97
CA GLN A 218 -14.36 -7.67 -11.18
C GLN A 218 -14.79 -6.51 -10.28
N HIS A 219 -16.09 -6.29 -10.10
CA HIS A 219 -16.58 -5.23 -9.23
C HIS A 219 -16.15 -5.46 -7.78
N THR A 220 -16.38 -6.65 -7.24
CA THR A 220 -15.93 -7.01 -5.89
C THR A 220 -14.42 -6.90 -5.75
N MET A 221 -13.65 -7.39 -6.74
CA MET A 221 -12.19 -7.26 -6.73
C MET A 221 -11.74 -5.81 -6.68
N GLY A 222 -12.36 -4.92 -7.46
CA GLY A 222 -12.05 -3.49 -7.47
C GLY A 222 -12.45 -2.76 -6.20
N VAL A 223 -13.57 -3.15 -5.58
CA VAL A 223 -13.98 -2.61 -4.26
C VAL A 223 -12.98 -2.99 -3.18
N MET A 224 -12.43 -4.20 -3.21
CA MET A 224 -11.54 -4.72 -2.18
C MET A 224 -10.07 -4.36 -2.42
N ASN A 225 -9.60 -4.34 -3.68
CA ASN A 225 -8.25 -3.90 -4.04
C ASN A 225 -8.29 -2.40 -4.37
N HIS A 226 -8.02 -1.54 -3.38
CA HIS A 226 -8.34 -0.12 -3.42
C HIS A 226 -7.25 0.76 -2.82
N ILE A 227 -7.41 2.06 -2.99
CA ILE A 227 -6.63 3.08 -2.26
C ILE A 227 -7.54 3.99 -1.47
N SER A 228 -7.01 4.59 -0.41
CA SER A 228 -7.70 5.64 0.34
C SER A 228 -6.86 6.91 0.42
N LEU A 229 -7.51 8.01 0.09
CA LEU A 229 -6.97 9.35 0.11
C LEU A 229 -7.46 10.06 1.38
N GLY A 230 -6.52 10.54 2.19
CA GLY A 230 -6.82 11.23 3.44
C GLY A 230 -7.37 12.63 3.22
N VAL A 231 -8.40 13.00 3.96
CA VAL A 231 -8.99 14.34 3.92
C VAL A 231 -9.23 14.87 5.34
N LYS A 232 -9.27 16.19 5.49
CA LYS A 232 -9.55 16.84 6.79
C LYS A 232 -11.03 16.83 7.15
N ASP A 233 -11.90 16.98 6.16
CA ASP A 233 -13.35 17.09 6.29
C ASP A 233 -14.00 16.45 5.06
N ILE A 234 -14.73 15.38 5.28
CA ILE A 234 -15.34 14.59 4.18
C ILE A 234 -16.41 15.37 3.45
N LYS A 235 -17.15 16.27 4.14
CA LYS A 235 -18.20 17.07 3.52
C LYS A 235 -17.64 18.14 2.61
N GLN A 236 -16.52 18.75 3.01
CA GLN A 236 -15.80 19.71 2.15
C GLN A 236 -15.21 19.00 0.94
N ALA A 237 -14.63 17.82 1.13
CA ALA A 237 -14.14 17.00 0.04
C ALA A 237 -15.27 16.62 -0.94
N GLN A 238 -16.40 16.16 -0.45
CA GLN A 238 -17.58 15.85 -1.28
C GLN A 238 -18.05 17.08 -2.06
N ALA A 239 -18.22 18.22 -1.42
CA ALA A 239 -18.64 19.47 -2.09
C ALA A 239 -17.64 19.89 -3.20
N LYS A 240 -16.34 19.64 -2.99
CA LYS A 240 -15.31 19.90 -3.99
C LYS A 240 -15.43 18.95 -5.18
N LEU A 241 -15.65 17.66 -4.95
CA LEU A 241 -15.90 16.69 -6.01
C LEU A 241 -17.13 17.08 -6.85
N GLU A 242 -18.22 17.45 -6.20
CA GLU A 242 -19.46 17.88 -6.86
C GLU A 242 -19.23 19.15 -7.72
N LYS A 243 -18.47 20.11 -7.20
CA LYS A 243 -18.03 21.29 -7.96
C LYS A 243 -17.19 20.93 -9.19
N ASN A 244 -16.37 19.88 -9.10
CA ASN A 244 -15.56 19.36 -10.19
C ASN A 244 -16.35 18.48 -11.17
N GLY A 245 -17.67 18.33 -10.97
CA GLY A 245 -18.56 17.60 -11.88
C GLY A 245 -18.86 16.16 -11.47
N TRP A 246 -18.34 15.68 -10.33
CA TRP A 246 -18.73 14.38 -9.81
C TRP A 246 -20.22 14.35 -9.45
N LYS A 247 -20.86 13.25 -9.79
CA LYS A 247 -22.27 13.01 -9.45
C LYS A 247 -22.36 11.66 -8.76
N PRO A 248 -22.88 11.62 -7.52
CA PRO A 248 -23.03 10.37 -6.81
C PRO A 248 -23.97 9.41 -7.55
N HIS A 249 -23.60 8.14 -7.57
CA HIS A 249 -24.44 7.06 -8.08
C HIS A 249 -24.94 6.22 -6.91
N GLY A 250 -26.25 6.01 -6.81
CA GLY A 250 -26.83 5.18 -5.76
C GLY A 250 -26.50 5.67 -4.36
N ASP A 251 -25.81 4.84 -3.59
CA ASP A 251 -25.47 5.10 -2.18
C ASP A 251 -24.11 5.80 -1.98
N GLU A 252 -23.45 6.27 -3.03
CA GLU A 252 -22.19 7.02 -2.97
C GLU A 252 -22.41 8.36 -2.25
N LYS A 253 -22.23 8.37 -0.96
CA LYS A 253 -22.34 9.54 -0.08
C LYS A 253 -21.41 9.42 1.11
N ALA A 254 -21.08 10.56 1.72
CA ALA A 254 -20.34 10.56 2.98
C ALA A 254 -21.06 9.73 4.04
N GLN A 255 -20.36 8.76 4.62
CA GLN A 255 -20.87 7.83 5.61
C GLN A 255 -19.88 7.62 6.74
N MET A 256 -20.36 7.15 7.88
CA MET A 256 -19.52 6.81 9.02
C MET A 256 -19.00 5.37 8.86
N GLY A 257 -17.68 5.22 8.80
CA GLY A 257 -17.04 3.91 8.82
C GLY A 257 -17.13 3.21 10.18
N ARG A 258 -16.89 1.93 10.18
CA ARG A 258 -16.87 1.11 11.41
C ARG A 258 -15.69 1.47 12.32
N ASP A 259 -14.65 2.03 11.76
CA ASP A 259 -13.48 2.59 12.47
C ASP A 259 -13.77 3.97 13.10
N GLY A 260 -14.97 4.52 12.90
CA GLY A 260 -15.39 5.81 13.44
C GLY A 260 -14.92 7.02 12.63
N LYS A 261 -14.34 6.83 11.47
CA LYS A 261 -13.97 7.90 10.54
C LYS A 261 -15.08 8.14 9.51
N TRP A 262 -15.23 9.38 9.08
CA TRP A 262 -16.02 9.68 7.91
C TRP A 262 -15.32 9.25 6.64
N GLN A 263 -16.05 8.65 5.72
CA GLN A 263 -15.53 8.14 4.45
C GLN A 263 -16.53 8.33 3.31
N LEU A 264 -16.03 8.36 2.09
CA LEU A 264 -16.78 8.43 0.85
C LEU A 264 -16.11 7.55 -0.19
N ASN A 265 -16.85 6.61 -0.77
CA ASN A 265 -16.37 5.74 -1.83
C ASN A 265 -16.66 6.34 -3.20
N LEU A 266 -15.66 6.36 -4.06
CA LEU A 266 -15.74 6.66 -5.48
C LEU A 266 -15.18 5.48 -6.26
N TYR A 267 -15.48 5.40 -7.54
CA TYR A 267 -15.00 4.32 -8.40
C TYR A 267 -14.41 4.89 -9.68
N ASP A 268 -13.24 4.38 -10.05
CA ASP A 268 -12.66 4.63 -11.36
C ASP A 268 -13.43 3.87 -12.46
N PRO A 269 -13.15 4.10 -13.75
CA PRO A 269 -13.87 3.42 -14.82
C PRO A 269 -13.69 1.89 -14.87
N ASP A 270 -12.69 1.34 -14.20
CA ASP A 270 -12.42 -0.09 -14.07
C ASP A 270 -12.97 -0.70 -12.76
N PHE A 271 -13.82 0.05 -12.03
CA PHE A 271 -14.42 -0.28 -10.72
C PHE A 271 -13.45 -0.32 -9.54
N THR A 272 -12.23 0.20 -9.68
CA THR A 272 -11.34 0.34 -8.53
C THR A 272 -11.89 1.40 -7.58
N ARG A 273 -12.04 1.05 -6.30
CA ARG A 273 -12.49 1.99 -5.28
C ARG A 273 -11.37 2.98 -4.94
N ILE A 274 -11.71 4.25 -5.03
CA ILE A 274 -10.91 5.36 -4.51
C ILE A 274 -11.68 5.91 -3.32
N GLU A 275 -11.27 5.53 -2.12
CA GLU A 275 -11.91 5.98 -0.91
C GLU A 275 -11.37 7.36 -0.50
N LEU A 276 -12.24 8.26 -0.09
CA LEU A 276 -11.85 9.42 0.72
C LEU A 276 -12.14 9.10 2.18
N MET A 277 -11.18 9.33 3.07
CA MET A 277 -11.33 9.03 4.49
C MET A 277 -10.75 10.17 5.34
N GLU A 278 -11.45 10.57 6.40
CA GLU A 278 -10.89 11.53 7.35
C GLU A 278 -9.70 10.94 8.11
N PHE A 279 -8.67 11.76 8.35
CA PHE A 279 -7.44 11.34 9.03
C PHE A 279 -7.70 10.78 10.43
N LYS A 280 -8.70 11.30 11.13
CA LYS A 280 -8.99 10.96 12.53
C LYS A 280 -10.43 10.50 12.70
N PRO A 281 -10.71 9.62 13.64
CA PRO A 281 -12.08 9.21 13.95
C PRO A 281 -12.87 10.39 14.57
N ALA A 282 -14.09 10.58 14.08
CA ALA A 282 -15.07 11.51 14.64
C ALA A 282 -15.93 10.85 15.73
N GLN A 283 -15.91 9.52 15.79
CA GLN A 283 -16.65 8.72 16.77
C GLN A 283 -15.77 7.60 17.31
N LYS A 284 -16.18 7.01 18.43
CA LYS A 284 -15.53 5.83 18.98
C LYS A 284 -15.57 4.70 17.96
N PRO A 285 -14.42 4.08 17.61
CA PRO A 285 -14.39 2.96 16.70
C PRO A 285 -15.14 1.75 17.26
N CYS A 286 -15.77 0.98 16.40
CA CYS A 286 -16.21 -0.37 16.71
C CYS A 286 -14.99 -1.29 16.83
N CYS A 287 -15.19 -2.39 17.48
CA CYS A 287 -14.40 -3.61 17.41
C CYS A 287 -13.05 -3.49 18.14
N SER A 288 -12.03 -2.84 17.60
CA SER A 288 -10.77 -2.56 18.30
C SER A 288 -10.57 -1.05 18.55
N GLN A 289 -9.67 -0.73 19.48
CA GLN A 289 -9.13 0.63 19.59
C GLN A 289 -8.00 0.80 18.59
N PHE A 290 -7.73 2.03 18.15
CA PHE A 290 -6.53 2.34 17.38
C PHE A 290 -5.27 2.15 18.25
N GLN A 291 -4.26 1.51 17.67
CA GLN A 291 -2.99 1.19 18.34
C GLN A 291 -1.81 1.99 17.81
N GLY A 292 -2.01 2.82 16.80
CA GLY A 292 -0.99 3.62 16.16
C GLY A 292 -1.32 5.11 16.10
N LYS A 293 -0.44 5.88 15.48
CA LYS A 293 -0.67 7.30 15.21
C LYS A 293 -1.59 7.47 14.01
N HIS A 294 -2.50 8.43 14.09
CA HIS A 294 -3.29 8.81 12.91
C HIS A 294 -2.41 9.54 11.89
N PRO A 295 -2.63 9.30 10.58
CA PRO A 295 -2.01 10.11 9.54
C PRO A 295 -2.49 11.57 9.63
N SER A 296 -1.80 12.42 8.90
CA SER A 296 -2.14 13.83 8.73
C SER A 296 -1.81 14.26 7.31
N ASP A 297 -2.26 15.46 6.97
CA ASP A 297 -1.93 16.13 5.71
C ASP A 297 -0.44 16.48 5.64
#